data_797c7ba1bf58cc7921645dabcdd76164
#
_entry.id   797c7ba1bf58cc7921645dabcdd76164
#
_cell.length_a   1.000
_cell.length_b   1.000
_cell.length_c   1.000
_cell.angle_alpha   90.00
_cell.angle_beta   90.00
_cell.angle_gamma   90.00
#
_symmetry.space_group_name_H-M   'P 1'
#
loop_
_entity.id
_entity.type
_entity.pdbx_description
1 polymer ?
#
loop_
_entity_poly.entity_id
_entity_poly.type
_entity_poly.pdbx_seq_one_letter_code
_entity_poly.pdbx_strand_id
1 'polypeptide(L)'
;MTDKGKILVVDDDRLVLTTLTHGLLQAGYEVIDTDNGDDAILLAREHRPDLALLDIRMEGKSGFDVAAYLREFLHMPFMFLSAFADDETVAKVKALGAVDYLVKPLEVKQILPAVEAA
;
A
#
# COMPACT_ATOMS: atom_id res chain seq x y z
N MET A 1 -8.55 -8.84 22.77
CA MET A 1 -8.39 -8.84 21.32
C MET A 1 -7.18 -8.02 20.94
N THR A 2 -6.27 -8.61 20.23
CA THR A 2 -5.09 -7.89 19.78
C THR A 2 -5.35 -7.30 18.40
N ASP A 3 -5.21 -6.00 18.34
CA ASP A 3 -5.30 -5.28 17.08
C ASP A 3 -3.86 -5.03 16.61
N LYS A 4 -3.48 -5.62 15.49
CA LYS A 4 -2.15 -5.43 14.91
C LYS A 4 -2.02 -4.10 14.16
N GLY A 5 -3.12 -3.43 13.92
CA GLY A 5 -3.14 -2.18 13.20
C GLY A 5 -4.06 -2.24 11.98
N LYS A 6 -4.18 -1.12 11.33
CA LYS A 6 -5.07 -0.91 10.19
C LYS A 6 -4.24 -0.64 8.94
N ILE A 7 -4.49 -1.39 7.88
CA ILE A 7 -3.74 -1.32 6.61
C ILE A 7 -4.67 -0.85 5.50
N LEU A 8 -4.24 0.15 4.74
CA LEU A 8 -4.91 0.55 3.51
C LEU A 8 -4.22 -0.16 2.34
N VAL A 9 -4.98 -0.87 1.52
CA VAL A 9 -4.47 -1.57 0.35
C VAL A 9 -5.08 -0.96 -0.91
N VAL A 10 -4.23 -0.54 -1.83
CA VAL A 10 -4.66 0.12 -3.07
C VAL A 10 -4.03 -0.59 -4.26
N ASP A 11 -4.87 -1.22 -5.09
CA ASP A 11 -4.43 -1.91 -6.29
C ASP A 11 -5.61 -2.01 -7.26
N ASP A 12 -5.40 -1.69 -8.53
CA ASP A 12 -6.48 -1.76 -9.52
C ASP A 12 -6.69 -3.18 -10.07
N ASP A 13 -5.80 -4.10 -9.76
CA ASP A 13 -5.98 -5.51 -10.05
C ASP A 13 -6.80 -6.15 -8.92
N ARG A 14 -8.03 -6.50 -9.22
CA ARG A 14 -8.97 -7.07 -8.24
C ARG A 14 -8.49 -8.36 -7.61
N LEU A 15 -7.79 -9.19 -8.36
CA LEU A 15 -7.26 -10.45 -7.83
C LEU A 15 -6.18 -10.18 -6.79
N VAL A 16 -5.26 -9.28 -7.10
CA VAL A 16 -4.20 -8.89 -6.16
C VAL A 16 -4.82 -8.28 -4.91
N LEU A 17 -5.75 -7.35 -5.09
CA LEU A 17 -6.41 -6.67 -3.99
C LEU A 17 -7.11 -7.66 -3.05
N THR A 18 -7.87 -8.59 -3.61
CA THR A 18 -8.58 -9.62 -2.83
C THR A 18 -7.60 -10.52 -2.08
N THR A 19 -6.55 -10.95 -2.74
CA THR A 19 -5.54 -11.82 -2.14
C THR A 19 -4.83 -11.16 -0.97
N LEU A 20 -4.40 -9.92 -1.14
CA LEU A 20 -3.73 -9.16 -0.09
C LEU A 20 -4.66 -8.88 1.09
N THR A 21 -5.87 -8.43 0.81
CA THR A 21 -6.86 -8.13 1.84
C THR A 21 -7.15 -9.37 2.68
N HIS A 22 -7.41 -10.49 2.03
CA HIS A 22 -7.70 -11.74 2.72
C HIS A 22 -6.55 -12.18 3.61
N GLY A 23 -5.33 -12.16 3.08
CA GLY A 23 -4.15 -12.57 3.84
C GLY A 23 -3.87 -11.69 5.05
N LEU A 24 -4.03 -10.38 4.90
CA LEU A 24 -3.83 -9.44 6.01
C LEU A 24 -4.90 -9.59 7.07
N LEU A 25 -6.15 -9.79 6.69
CA LEU A 25 -7.25 -10.04 7.63
C LEU A 25 -6.98 -11.31 8.44
N GLN A 26 -6.56 -12.37 7.78
CA GLN A 26 -6.23 -13.62 8.47
C GLN A 26 -5.07 -13.47 9.44
N ALA A 27 -4.15 -12.57 9.16
CA ALA A 27 -3.02 -12.30 10.04
C ALA A 27 -3.36 -11.40 11.24
N GLY A 28 -4.59 -10.90 11.31
CA GLY A 28 -5.07 -10.10 12.45
C GLY A 28 -5.09 -8.60 12.24
N TYR A 29 -4.84 -8.12 11.00
CA TYR A 29 -4.94 -6.70 10.70
C TYR A 29 -6.36 -6.31 10.33
N GLU A 30 -6.72 -5.05 10.58
CA GLU A 30 -7.85 -4.44 9.93
C GLU A 30 -7.41 -3.98 8.54
N VAL A 31 -8.28 -4.14 7.55
CA VAL A 31 -7.94 -3.78 6.18
C VAL A 31 -9.02 -2.90 5.58
N ILE A 32 -8.58 -1.84 4.92
CA ILE A 32 -9.43 -1.01 4.07
C ILE A 32 -8.84 -1.11 2.68
N ASP A 33 -9.64 -1.43 1.69
CA ASP A 33 -9.14 -1.60 0.34
C ASP A 33 -9.89 -0.73 -0.66
N THR A 34 -9.21 -0.39 -1.74
CA THR A 34 -9.81 0.31 -2.87
C THR A 34 -9.00 0.03 -4.14
N ASP A 35 -9.64 0.24 -5.29
CA ASP A 35 -9.01 0.01 -6.58
C ASP A 35 -8.60 1.30 -7.30
N ASN A 36 -8.71 2.45 -6.64
CA ASN A 36 -8.34 3.72 -7.28
C ASN A 36 -7.73 4.72 -6.29
N GLY A 37 -6.94 5.64 -6.83
CA GLY A 37 -6.19 6.59 -6.02
C GLY A 37 -7.03 7.66 -5.34
N ASP A 38 -8.11 8.12 -5.98
CA ASP A 38 -8.96 9.15 -5.39
C ASP A 38 -9.66 8.64 -4.13
N ASP A 39 -10.23 7.45 -4.20
CA ASP A 39 -10.84 6.82 -3.03
C ASP A 39 -9.81 6.49 -1.97
N ALA A 40 -8.59 6.13 -2.37
CA ALA A 40 -7.51 5.87 -1.42
C ALA A 40 -7.22 7.07 -0.54
N ILE A 41 -7.16 8.25 -1.13
CA ILE A 41 -6.91 9.49 -0.38
C ILE A 41 -8.05 9.76 0.60
N LEU A 42 -9.29 9.62 0.15
CA LEU A 42 -10.46 9.83 1.01
C LEU A 42 -10.48 8.85 2.18
N LEU A 43 -10.24 7.58 1.90
CA LEU A 43 -10.23 6.54 2.93
C LEU A 43 -9.08 6.74 3.92
N ALA A 44 -7.92 7.17 3.45
CA ALA A 44 -6.79 7.46 4.33
C ALA A 44 -7.11 8.62 5.29
N ARG A 45 -7.79 9.64 4.79
CA ARG A 45 -8.19 10.79 5.61
C ARG A 45 -9.23 10.40 6.66
N GLU A 46 -10.20 9.58 6.29
CA GLU A 46 -11.29 9.18 7.17
C GLU A 46 -10.86 8.17 8.23
N HIS A 47 -10.13 7.16 7.82
CA HIS A 47 -9.83 6.00 8.67
C HIS A 47 -8.47 6.05 9.34
N ARG A 48 -7.56 6.88 8.86
CA ARG A 48 -6.20 7.04 9.41
C ARG A 48 -5.50 5.69 9.61
N PRO A 49 -5.31 4.89 8.54
CA PRO A 49 -4.61 3.62 8.68
C PRO A 49 -3.16 3.82 9.14
N ASP A 50 -2.59 2.77 9.69
CA ASP A 50 -1.21 2.80 10.19
C ASP A 50 -0.18 2.65 9.09
N LEU A 51 -0.56 2.06 7.96
CA LEU A 51 0.32 1.79 6.83
C LEU A 51 -0.52 1.70 5.56
N ALA A 52 0.02 2.16 4.44
CA ALA A 52 -0.60 2.01 3.14
C ALA A 52 0.26 1.15 2.22
N LEU A 53 -0.37 0.21 1.52
CA LEU A 53 0.25 -0.58 0.45
C LEU A 53 -0.29 -0.04 -0.87
N LEU A 54 0.57 0.50 -1.71
CA LEU A 54 0.17 1.23 -2.90
C LEU A 54 0.71 0.58 -4.17
N ASP A 55 -0.17 0.19 -5.08
CA ASP A 55 0.22 -0.15 -6.44
C ASP A 55 0.65 1.13 -7.15
N ILE A 56 1.74 1.07 -7.90
CA ILE A 56 2.28 2.25 -8.58
C ILE A 56 1.44 2.62 -9.80
N ARG A 57 1.12 1.64 -10.64
CA ARG A 57 0.41 1.91 -11.90
C ARG A 57 -1.08 1.65 -11.77
N MET A 58 -1.85 2.72 -11.75
CA MET A 58 -3.31 2.68 -11.69
C MET A 58 -3.86 3.71 -12.67
N GLU A 59 -5.08 3.50 -13.15
CA GLU A 59 -5.76 4.51 -13.95
C GLU A 59 -6.06 5.74 -13.10
N GLY A 60 -5.92 6.92 -13.68
CA GLY A 60 -6.10 8.17 -12.96
C GLY A 60 -4.91 8.51 -12.10
N LYS A 61 -5.09 8.64 -10.80
CA LYS A 61 -3.98 8.91 -9.89
C LYS A 61 -3.11 7.68 -9.70
N SER A 62 -1.80 7.84 -9.92
CA SER A 62 -0.85 6.78 -9.68
C SER A 62 -0.60 6.56 -8.18
N GLY A 63 0.05 5.45 -7.83
CA GLY A 63 0.49 5.21 -6.46
C GLY A 63 1.44 6.29 -5.97
N PHE A 64 2.23 6.89 -6.85
CA PHE A 64 3.10 8.01 -6.49
C PHE A 64 2.32 9.25 -6.07
N ASP A 65 1.22 9.55 -6.76
CA ASP A 65 0.36 10.68 -6.39
C ASP A 65 -0.27 10.48 -5.03
N VAL A 66 -0.75 9.28 -4.75
CA VAL A 66 -1.31 8.93 -3.45
C VAL A 66 -0.24 9.05 -2.37
N ALA A 67 0.94 8.50 -2.62
CA ALA A 67 2.05 8.53 -1.66
C ALA A 67 2.48 9.95 -1.31
N ALA A 68 2.55 10.84 -2.29
CA ALA A 68 2.89 12.24 -2.05
C ALA A 68 1.88 12.89 -1.11
N TYR A 69 0.60 12.63 -1.30
CA TYR A 69 -0.44 13.14 -0.42
C TYR A 69 -0.30 12.59 1.00
N LEU A 70 -0.11 11.28 1.14
CA LEU A 70 0.03 10.64 2.44
C LEU A 70 1.23 11.18 3.20
N ARG A 71 2.33 11.42 2.50
CA ARG A 71 3.55 11.95 3.10
C ARG A 71 3.37 13.39 3.58
N GLU A 72 2.84 14.26 2.71
CA GLU A 72 2.76 15.69 3.01
C GLU A 72 1.67 16.07 3.99
N PHE A 73 0.50 15.45 3.85
CA PHE A 73 -0.67 15.89 4.59
C PHE A 73 -1.03 14.99 5.76
N LEU A 74 -0.68 13.72 5.72
CA LEU A 74 -1.08 12.77 6.75
C LEU A 74 0.10 12.18 7.52
N HIS A 75 1.32 12.39 7.05
CA HIS A 75 2.55 11.83 7.64
C HIS A 75 2.43 10.33 7.88
N MET A 76 1.84 9.63 6.94
CA MET A 76 1.52 8.21 7.02
C MET A 76 2.59 7.39 6.32
N PRO A 77 3.11 6.32 6.95
CA PRO A 77 4.05 5.43 6.25
C PRO A 77 3.37 4.65 5.14
N PHE A 78 4.11 4.37 4.08
CA PHE A 78 3.60 3.64 2.93
C PHE A 78 4.70 2.79 2.31
N MET A 79 4.28 1.74 1.59
CA MET A 79 5.18 0.97 0.76
C MET A 79 4.53 0.74 -0.61
N PHE A 80 5.35 0.47 -1.61
CA PHE A 80 4.87 0.29 -2.97
C PHE A 80 4.86 -1.17 -3.38
N LEU A 81 3.90 -1.49 -4.26
CA LEU A 81 3.79 -2.78 -4.93
C LEU A 81 3.87 -2.50 -6.43
N SER A 82 4.72 -3.24 -7.15
CA SER A 82 4.84 -3.00 -8.59
C SER A 82 5.29 -4.24 -9.33
N ALA A 83 4.86 -4.36 -10.59
CA ALA A 83 5.38 -5.37 -11.50
C ALA A 83 6.76 -4.99 -12.07
N PHE A 84 7.24 -3.78 -11.81
CA PHE A 84 8.45 -3.24 -12.40
C PHE A 84 9.47 -2.89 -11.32
N ALA A 85 10.73 -3.16 -11.61
CA ALA A 85 11.83 -2.88 -10.69
C ALA A 85 12.98 -2.17 -11.42
N ASP A 86 12.66 -1.31 -12.39
CA ASP A 86 13.66 -0.52 -13.10
C ASP A 86 14.27 0.56 -12.21
N ASP A 87 15.47 1.00 -12.55
CA ASP A 87 16.23 1.95 -11.74
C ASP A 87 15.49 3.26 -11.50
N GLU A 88 14.79 3.75 -12.52
CA GLU A 88 14.02 5.00 -12.43
C GLU A 88 12.90 4.89 -11.42
N THR A 89 12.15 3.80 -11.44
CA THR A 89 11.07 3.54 -10.49
C THR A 89 11.61 3.41 -9.06
N VAL A 90 12.69 2.65 -8.87
CA VAL A 90 13.30 2.46 -7.57
C VAL A 90 13.82 3.79 -7.01
N ALA A 91 14.43 4.62 -7.84
CA ALA A 91 14.90 5.93 -7.40
C ALA A 91 13.75 6.83 -6.93
N LYS A 92 12.63 6.81 -7.63
CA LYS A 92 11.46 7.60 -7.27
C LYS A 92 10.81 7.10 -5.97
N VAL A 93 10.74 5.79 -5.77
CA VAL A 93 10.27 5.18 -4.54
C VAL A 93 11.09 5.66 -3.34
N LYS A 94 12.41 5.64 -3.46
CA LYS A 94 13.32 6.10 -2.41
C LYS A 94 13.17 7.59 -2.15
N ALA A 95 13.03 8.38 -3.21
CA ALA A 95 12.88 9.83 -3.08
C ALA A 95 11.59 10.21 -2.33
N LEU A 96 10.53 9.41 -2.47
CA LEU A 96 9.28 9.64 -1.77
C LEU A 96 9.29 9.18 -0.31
N GLY A 97 10.31 8.41 0.08
CA GLY A 97 10.44 7.97 1.46
C GLY A 97 9.60 6.75 1.82
N ALA A 98 9.35 5.87 0.85
CA ALA A 98 8.64 4.62 1.11
C ALA A 98 9.41 3.76 2.11
N VAL A 99 8.69 3.06 2.99
CA VAL A 99 9.32 2.18 3.96
C VAL A 99 9.78 0.87 3.34
N ASP A 100 9.18 0.46 2.23
CA ASP A 100 9.59 -0.73 1.50
C ASP A 100 9.08 -0.69 0.06
N TYR A 101 9.55 -1.62 -0.76
CA TYR A 101 9.16 -1.76 -2.15
C TYR A 101 9.14 -3.25 -2.52
N LEU A 102 7.96 -3.74 -2.88
CA LEU A 102 7.76 -5.15 -3.16
C LEU A 102 7.43 -5.36 -4.64
N VAL A 103 8.04 -6.35 -5.26
CA VAL A 103 7.87 -6.62 -6.70
C VAL A 103 6.90 -7.77 -6.90
N LYS A 104 5.91 -7.57 -7.77
CA LYS A 104 4.94 -8.60 -8.15
C LYS A 104 5.60 -9.66 -9.05
N PRO A 105 5.13 -10.92 -9.03
CA PRO A 105 3.99 -11.43 -8.28
C PRO A 105 4.29 -11.59 -6.78
N LEU A 106 3.27 -11.32 -5.96
CA LEU A 106 3.42 -11.31 -4.51
C LEU A 106 2.64 -12.44 -3.86
N GLU A 107 3.29 -13.08 -2.90
CA GLU A 107 2.61 -14.01 -2.01
C GLU A 107 2.45 -13.34 -0.64
N VAL A 108 1.38 -13.67 0.06
CA VAL A 108 1.10 -13.10 1.38
C VAL A 108 2.27 -13.30 2.33
N LYS A 109 2.92 -14.47 2.28
CA LYS A 109 4.07 -14.76 3.12
C LYS A 109 5.27 -13.85 2.89
N GLN A 110 5.34 -13.16 1.74
CA GLN A 110 6.38 -12.17 1.47
C GLN A 110 6.00 -10.80 2.00
N ILE A 111 4.72 -10.51 2.04
CA ILE A 111 4.20 -9.21 2.45
C ILE A 111 4.13 -9.07 3.96
N LEU A 112 3.72 -10.12 4.66
CA LEU A 112 3.56 -10.06 6.11
C LEU A 112 4.84 -9.63 6.85
N PRO A 113 6.04 -10.17 6.55
CA PRO A 113 7.24 -9.68 7.21
C PRO A 113 7.53 -8.20 6.97
N ALA A 114 7.27 -7.72 5.75
CA ALA A 114 7.47 -6.31 5.41
C ALA A 114 6.50 -5.40 6.17
N VAL A 115 5.24 -5.81 6.27
CA VAL A 115 4.22 -5.08 7.01
C VAL A 115 4.56 -5.05 8.49
N GLU A 116 4.97 -6.17 9.06
CA GLU A 116 5.32 -6.26 10.48
C GLU A 116 6.55 -5.43 10.84
N ALA A 117 7.49 -5.28 9.90
CA ALA A 117 8.69 -4.48 10.10
C ALA A 117 8.44 -2.97 9.98
N ALA A 118 7.35 -2.59 9.36
CA ALA A 118 7.04 -1.18 9.11
C ALA A 118 6.50 -0.44 10.34
#